data_369f4f69e80781d20c5d1b35dd2461d6
#
_entry.id   369f4f69e80781d20c5d1b35dd2461d6
#
_cell.length_a   1.000
_cell.length_b   1.000
_cell.length_c   1.000
_cell.angle_alpha   90.00
_cell.angle_beta   90.00
_cell.angle_gamma   90.00
#
_symmetry.space_group_name_H-M   'P 1'
#
loop_
_entity.id
_entity.type
_entity.pdbx_description
1 polymer ?
#
loop_
_entity_poly.entity_id
_entity_poly.type
_entity_poly.pdbx_seq_one_letter_code
_entity_poly.pdbx_strand_id
1 'polypeptide(L)'
;MAGRRRRVRMPHTLGGVRRRLMLLLVLAGFGQAVCVVGFAILVHGAAYRVTHGGEIASGHDRSAIYTHVAGYAPTALAVGLVTSAGATVLLKAVGEPLAERLAQSYVHSVRMRLFDHVAGSEAGGPYRRRVGVTVLRFTGDASALRLWISKGVAPILVDGVFVTCALVLLAVIAPGVGALSAVLVLLAAAAVALFGRRLRERVRETRRHNGRLAAFVNERVTHTAVIQSLGRVAQERRVMRRHSRDYGRAMVRQARLTGAMSATAEACGIGILLIVVTVGLIAGTTWEALASMLTVANFLGRPLSSLVRVQEHWQQSRVARRRIAEVLAAPARLVGPRGAEPLADGPGSLELAGLRVDGVLEASAVARPGQRIVLQGPAGSGKSLLLRLIARLQEPDGGAVLLDGQDLARHDPESVRRMIRLTSPELPLLRGSVGENLRHGTPPDAAEGADEEHIEALAELLPNGLRTRVGENGHGLSMAVRYQVAMVRALRSGPRVLLMDEVRAEEALGSDLMERLLERYPGTVIYVTDEPKFAARADVLWRLDDGRLTVHEPVRHEPAEEPRPCVSDVQGKLDAPPVP
;
A
#
# COMPACT_ATOMS: atom_id res chain seq x y z
N MET A 1 -26.65 -16.52 7.03
CA MET A 1 -27.26 -15.42 6.25
C MET A 1 -26.20 -14.81 5.33
N ALA A 2 -26.36 -14.93 4.02
CA ALA A 2 -25.36 -14.45 3.03
C ALA A 2 -25.41 -12.92 2.96
N GLY A 3 -24.48 -12.27 3.66
CA GLY A 3 -24.33 -10.83 3.65
C GLY A 3 -24.06 -10.31 2.24
N ARG A 4 -24.91 -9.43 1.74
CA ARG A 4 -24.75 -8.67 0.49
C ARG A 4 -23.33 -8.12 0.44
N ARG A 5 -22.44 -8.71 -0.39
CA ARG A 5 -21.11 -8.16 -0.69
C ARG A 5 -21.29 -6.71 -1.15
N ARG A 6 -21.04 -5.74 -0.29
CA ARG A 6 -20.99 -4.33 -0.66
C ARG A 6 -19.98 -4.21 -1.79
N ARG A 7 -20.43 -3.81 -2.98
CA ARG A 7 -19.52 -3.50 -4.10
C ARG A 7 -18.63 -2.34 -3.67
N VAL A 8 -17.41 -2.65 -3.33
CA VAL A 8 -16.40 -1.63 -2.98
C VAL A 8 -16.18 -0.76 -4.21
N ARG A 9 -16.62 0.49 -4.12
CA ARG A 9 -16.41 1.47 -5.20
C ARG A 9 -14.98 1.99 -5.10
N MET A 10 -14.15 1.66 -6.11
CA MET A 10 -12.85 2.31 -6.31
C MET A 10 -13.05 3.82 -6.47
N PRO A 11 -12.03 4.65 -6.13
CA PRO A 11 -12.10 6.10 -6.38
C PRO A 11 -12.50 6.36 -7.83
N HIS A 12 -13.40 7.33 -8.04
CA HIS A 12 -13.77 7.74 -9.39
C HIS A 12 -12.56 8.34 -10.11
N THR A 13 -12.31 7.90 -11.34
CA THR A 13 -11.25 8.47 -12.21
C THR A 13 -11.57 9.89 -12.66
N LEU A 14 -12.85 10.27 -12.68
CA LEU A 14 -13.38 11.51 -13.26
C LEU A 14 -13.68 12.63 -12.23
N GLY A 15 -13.09 12.63 -11.04
CA GLY A 15 -13.36 13.64 -10.01
C GLY A 15 -12.56 14.94 -10.20
N GLY A 16 -13.20 16.12 -10.12
CA GLY A 16 -12.59 17.44 -9.95
C GLY A 16 -11.35 17.74 -10.82
N VAL A 17 -10.19 17.86 -10.19
CA VAL A 17 -8.89 18.17 -10.84
C VAL A 17 -8.53 17.16 -11.93
N ARG A 18 -8.88 15.87 -11.79
CA ARG A 18 -8.56 14.83 -12.77
C ARG A 18 -9.28 15.05 -14.09
N ARG A 19 -10.52 15.53 -14.08
CA ARG A 19 -11.26 15.88 -15.29
C ARG A 19 -10.57 16.99 -16.06
N ARG A 20 -10.05 18.02 -15.37
CA ARG A 20 -9.28 19.10 -15.99
C ARG A 20 -7.98 18.57 -16.63
N LEU A 21 -7.25 17.69 -15.92
CA LEU A 21 -6.02 17.09 -16.46
C LEU A 21 -6.30 16.21 -17.68
N MET A 22 -7.40 15.44 -17.69
CA MET A 22 -7.82 14.67 -18.87
C MET A 22 -8.16 15.56 -20.06
N LEU A 23 -8.87 16.65 -19.84
CA LEU A 23 -9.16 17.64 -20.90
C LEU A 23 -7.87 18.25 -21.45
N LEU A 24 -6.93 18.64 -20.60
CA LEU A 24 -5.63 19.16 -21.04
C LEU A 24 -4.84 18.13 -21.86
N LEU A 25 -4.90 16.84 -21.52
CA LEU A 25 -4.29 15.78 -22.32
C LEU A 25 -4.95 15.63 -23.69
N VAL A 26 -6.28 15.69 -23.76
CA VAL A 26 -7.00 15.67 -25.05
C VAL A 26 -6.63 16.87 -25.90
N LEU A 27 -6.59 18.07 -25.30
CA LEU A 27 -6.16 19.29 -25.98
C LEU A 27 -4.71 19.22 -26.45
N ALA A 28 -3.82 18.61 -25.64
CA ALA A 28 -2.43 18.40 -26.07
C ALA A 28 -2.34 17.44 -27.27
N GLY A 29 -3.12 16.36 -27.28
CA GLY A 29 -3.20 15.43 -28.42
C GLY A 29 -3.74 16.11 -29.69
N PHE A 30 -4.81 16.90 -29.56
CA PHE A 30 -5.34 17.69 -30.67
C PHE A 30 -4.35 18.76 -31.16
N GLY A 31 -3.69 19.46 -30.23
CA GLY A 31 -2.65 20.45 -30.57
C GLY A 31 -1.47 19.80 -31.32
N GLN A 32 -1.02 18.61 -30.90
CA GLN A 32 -0.01 17.85 -31.64
C GLN A 32 -0.48 17.50 -33.04
N ALA A 33 -1.74 17.08 -33.23
CA ALA A 33 -2.29 16.78 -34.52
C ALA A 33 -2.32 18.03 -35.41
N VAL A 34 -2.76 19.18 -34.90
CA VAL A 34 -2.76 20.46 -35.63
C VAL A 34 -1.35 20.88 -36.05
N CYS A 35 -0.36 20.75 -35.14
CA CYS A 35 1.04 21.04 -35.47
C CYS A 35 1.56 20.15 -36.60
N VAL A 36 1.27 18.84 -36.57
CA VAL A 36 1.70 17.90 -37.64
C VAL A 36 0.98 18.17 -38.95
N VAL A 37 -0.32 18.53 -38.93
CA VAL A 37 -1.05 18.99 -40.12
C VAL A 37 -0.40 20.25 -40.71
N GLY A 38 -0.12 21.26 -39.87
CA GLY A 38 0.59 22.46 -40.27
C GLY A 38 1.96 22.15 -40.86
N PHE A 39 2.72 21.26 -40.23
CA PHE A 39 4.01 20.79 -40.73
C PHE A 39 3.88 20.11 -42.09
N ALA A 40 2.90 19.25 -42.33
CA ALA A 40 2.65 18.58 -43.58
C ALA A 40 2.26 19.57 -44.71
N ILE A 41 1.45 20.59 -44.37
CA ILE A 41 1.07 21.67 -45.31
C ILE A 41 2.31 22.49 -45.73
N LEU A 42 3.17 22.81 -44.77
CA LEU A 42 4.42 23.55 -45.04
C LEU A 42 5.40 22.71 -45.88
N VAL A 43 5.48 21.38 -45.65
CA VAL A 43 6.26 20.47 -46.49
C VAL A 43 5.71 20.43 -47.93
N HIS A 44 4.39 20.40 -48.07
CA HIS A 44 3.74 20.47 -49.41
C HIS A 44 4.12 21.78 -50.13
N GLY A 45 3.98 22.94 -49.48
CA GLY A 45 4.34 24.22 -50.05
C GLY A 45 5.82 24.35 -50.42
N ALA A 46 6.71 23.79 -49.55
CA ALA A 46 8.14 23.77 -49.86
C ALA A 46 8.46 22.86 -51.08
N ALA A 47 7.85 21.68 -51.14
CA ALA A 47 8.02 20.75 -52.25
C ALA A 47 7.50 21.38 -53.58
N TYR A 48 6.33 22.02 -53.55
CA TYR A 48 5.75 22.73 -54.71
C TYR A 48 6.69 23.81 -55.25
N ARG A 49 7.27 24.60 -54.34
CA ARG A 49 8.23 25.64 -54.71
C ARG A 49 9.50 25.11 -55.37
N VAL A 50 9.99 23.97 -54.91
CA VAL A 50 11.17 23.30 -55.51
C VAL A 50 10.86 22.78 -56.92
N THR A 51 9.66 22.24 -57.16
CA THR A 51 9.28 21.64 -58.44
C THR A 51 8.89 22.68 -59.47
N HIS A 52 8.28 23.81 -59.08
CA HIS A 52 7.77 24.82 -60.01
C HIS A 52 8.55 26.16 -59.98
N GLY A 53 9.74 26.20 -59.38
CA GLY A 53 10.60 27.38 -59.39
C GLY A 53 10.04 28.62 -58.72
N GLY A 54 8.94 28.50 -57.96
CA GLY A 54 8.30 29.61 -57.25
C GLY A 54 7.23 30.35 -58.10
N GLU A 55 6.95 29.95 -59.32
CA GLU A 55 5.83 30.48 -60.11
C GLU A 55 4.50 29.94 -59.55
N ILE A 56 3.59 30.87 -59.20
CA ILE A 56 2.22 30.52 -58.76
C ILE A 56 1.40 30.19 -59.98
N ALA A 57 1.13 28.90 -60.23
CA ALA A 57 0.30 28.50 -61.32
C ALA A 57 -1.12 29.06 -61.18
N SER A 58 -1.54 29.87 -62.13
CA SER A 58 -2.91 30.43 -62.27
C SER A 58 -3.87 29.38 -62.82
N GLY A 59 -3.97 28.20 -62.21
CA GLY A 59 -4.80 27.09 -62.67
C GLY A 59 -5.68 26.55 -61.53
N HIS A 60 -6.89 26.12 -61.89
CA HIS A 60 -7.97 25.56 -61.06
C HIS A 60 -7.57 24.36 -60.19
N ASP A 61 -6.58 24.51 -59.33
CA ASP A 61 -6.20 23.43 -58.44
C ASP A 61 -7.02 23.51 -57.13
N ARG A 62 -7.60 22.39 -56.73
CA ARG A 62 -8.67 22.24 -55.73
C ARG A 62 -8.31 22.61 -54.26
N SER A 63 -7.16 23.22 -54.03
CA SER A 63 -6.78 23.58 -52.66
C SER A 63 -6.08 24.96 -52.59
N ALA A 64 -6.87 26.00 -52.43
CA ALA A 64 -6.43 27.39 -52.25
C ALA A 64 -5.39 27.53 -51.09
N ILE A 65 -5.41 26.63 -50.12
CA ILE A 65 -4.50 26.65 -48.95
C ILE A 65 -3.06 26.30 -49.39
N TYR A 66 -2.86 25.32 -50.26
CA TYR A 66 -1.54 24.87 -50.67
C TYR A 66 -0.85 25.87 -51.61
N THR A 67 -1.60 26.51 -52.51
CA THR A 67 -1.09 27.57 -53.38
C THR A 67 -0.71 28.83 -52.60
N HIS A 68 -1.48 29.15 -51.57
CA HIS A 68 -1.17 30.29 -50.70
C HIS A 68 0.14 30.10 -49.94
N VAL A 69 0.38 28.88 -49.41
CA VAL A 69 1.60 28.55 -48.64
C VAL A 69 2.84 28.51 -49.57
N ALA A 70 2.68 28.07 -50.83
CA ALA A 70 3.76 28.07 -51.80
C ALA A 70 4.28 29.50 -52.16
N GLY A 71 3.42 30.53 -51.97
CA GLY A 71 3.79 31.93 -52.19
C GLY A 71 4.69 32.53 -51.09
N TYR A 72 4.86 31.87 -49.93
CA TYR A 72 5.70 32.39 -48.87
C TYR A 72 7.19 32.36 -49.21
N ALA A 73 7.96 33.31 -48.69
CA ALA A 73 9.41 33.32 -48.81
C ALA A 73 10.04 32.03 -48.24
N PRO A 74 11.14 31.52 -48.79
CA PRO A 74 11.79 30.30 -48.32
C PRO A 74 12.15 30.34 -46.84
N THR A 75 12.52 31.52 -46.34
CA THR A 75 12.81 31.79 -44.90
C THR A 75 11.58 31.61 -44.05
N ALA A 76 10.40 32.09 -44.50
CA ALA A 76 9.14 31.93 -43.80
C ALA A 76 8.70 30.46 -43.70
N LEU A 77 8.87 29.69 -44.79
CA LEU A 77 8.61 28.25 -44.83
C LEU A 77 9.55 27.51 -43.84
N ALA A 78 10.85 27.83 -43.85
CA ALA A 78 11.81 27.23 -42.93
C ALA A 78 11.47 27.54 -41.45
N VAL A 79 11.16 28.79 -41.13
CA VAL A 79 10.72 29.21 -39.80
C VAL A 79 9.42 28.50 -39.38
N GLY A 80 8.44 28.39 -40.30
CA GLY A 80 7.20 27.66 -40.06
C GLY A 80 7.43 26.16 -39.75
N LEU A 81 8.32 25.51 -40.50
CA LEU A 81 8.69 24.12 -40.26
C LEU A 81 9.35 23.94 -38.90
N VAL A 82 10.31 24.79 -38.55
CA VAL A 82 11.00 24.73 -37.24
C VAL A 82 10.04 25.00 -36.08
N THR A 83 9.17 26.01 -36.21
CA THR A 83 8.19 26.33 -35.16
C THR A 83 7.15 25.21 -34.98
N SER A 84 6.64 24.63 -36.04
CA SER A 84 5.67 23.52 -35.99
C SER A 84 6.29 22.25 -35.40
N ALA A 85 7.52 21.92 -35.80
CA ALA A 85 8.27 20.80 -35.19
C ALA A 85 8.55 21.07 -33.70
N GLY A 86 9.02 22.27 -33.37
CA GLY A 86 9.27 22.69 -31.98
C GLY A 86 8.02 22.66 -31.12
N ALA A 87 6.89 23.13 -31.63
CA ALA A 87 5.60 23.09 -30.93
C ALA A 87 5.15 21.62 -30.68
N THR A 88 5.33 20.73 -31.67
CA THR A 88 5.04 19.29 -31.49
C THR A 88 5.87 18.67 -30.37
N VAL A 89 7.17 18.98 -30.33
CA VAL A 89 8.09 18.49 -29.28
C VAL A 89 7.70 19.09 -27.91
N LEU A 90 7.39 20.38 -27.86
CA LEU A 90 6.98 21.06 -26.61
C LEU A 90 5.68 20.48 -26.06
N LEU A 91 4.66 20.31 -26.89
CA LEU A 91 3.38 19.70 -26.48
C LEU A 91 3.57 18.29 -25.95
N LYS A 92 4.49 17.52 -26.54
CA LYS A 92 4.86 16.19 -26.03
C LYS A 92 5.58 16.27 -24.70
N ALA A 93 6.54 17.17 -24.54
CA ALA A 93 7.26 17.40 -23.29
C ALA A 93 6.34 17.83 -22.14
N VAL A 94 5.29 18.60 -22.43
CA VAL A 94 4.27 19.00 -21.44
C VAL A 94 3.27 17.88 -21.16
N GLY A 95 2.95 17.05 -22.14
CA GLY A 95 1.99 15.95 -22.02
C GLY A 95 2.43 14.87 -21.01
N GLU A 96 3.70 14.49 -20.99
CA GLU A 96 4.25 13.47 -20.08
C GLU A 96 4.07 13.84 -18.59
N PRO A 97 4.45 15.04 -18.09
CA PRO A 97 4.18 15.47 -16.72
C PRO A 97 2.69 15.55 -16.37
N LEU A 98 1.84 15.97 -17.31
CA LEU A 98 0.39 16.00 -17.09
C LEU A 98 -0.18 14.60 -16.90
N ALA A 99 0.26 13.64 -17.71
CA ALA A 99 -0.11 12.23 -17.57
C ALA A 99 0.32 11.65 -16.21
N GLU A 100 1.54 11.98 -15.77
CA GLU A 100 2.04 11.53 -14.46
C GLU A 100 1.32 12.20 -13.29
N ARG A 101 1.01 13.52 -13.36
CA ARG A 101 0.19 14.22 -12.35
C ARG A 101 -1.20 13.59 -12.22
N LEU A 102 -1.84 13.24 -13.34
CA LEU A 102 -3.12 12.53 -13.35
C LEU A 102 -3.00 11.18 -12.63
N ALA A 103 -1.96 10.40 -12.95
CA ALA A 103 -1.70 9.10 -12.37
C ALA A 103 -1.44 9.18 -10.85
N GLN A 104 -0.59 10.12 -10.41
CA GLN A 104 -0.28 10.31 -8.99
C GLN A 104 -1.49 10.78 -8.18
N SER A 105 -2.32 11.68 -8.72
CA SER A 105 -3.56 12.10 -8.06
C SER A 105 -4.52 10.93 -7.82
N TYR A 106 -4.63 10.00 -8.78
CA TYR A 106 -5.46 8.81 -8.62
C TYR A 106 -4.88 7.84 -7.58
N VAL A 107 -3.59 7.53 -7.69
CA VAL A 107 -2.89 6.60 -6.81
C VAL A 107 -2.85 7.11 -5.38
N HIS A 108 -2.64 8.41 -5.17
CA HIS A 108 -2.73 9.02 -3.85
C HIS A 108 -4.09 8.73 -3.18
N SER A 109 -5.19 8.95 -3.91
CA SER A 109 -6.52 8.65 -3.37
C SER A 109 -6.75 7.16 -3.07
N VAL A 110 -6.13 6.26 -3.84
CA VAL A 110 -6.18 4.82 -3.57
C VAL A 110 -5.37 4.48 -2.32
N ARG A 111 -4.15 5.05 -2.18
CA ARG A 111 -3.30 4.82 -1.01
C ARG A 111 -3.95 5.31 0.28
N MET A 112 -4.53 6.52 0.27
CA MET A 112 -5.23 7.04 1.46
C MET A 112 -6.38 6.14 1.87
N ARG A 113 -7.24 5.72 0.92
CA ARG A 113 -8.34 4.79 1.23
C ARG A 113 -7.87 3.42 1.72
N LEU A 114 -6.76 2.90 1.18
CA LEU A 114 -6.16 1.67 1.68
C LEU A 114 -5.64 1.85 3.11
N PHE A 115 -4.98 2.97 3.37
CA PHE A 115 -4.46 3.28 4.70
C PHE A 115 -5.59 3.39 5.72
N ASP A 116 -6.62 4.20 5.45
CA ASP A 116 -7.78 4.36 6.32
C ASP A 116 -8.46 3.01 6.61
N HIS A 117 -8.59 2.18 5.56
CA HIS A 117 -9.20 0.85 5.71
C HIS A 117 -8.35 -0.11 6.55
N VAL A 118 -7.03 -0.15 6.34
CA VAL A 118 -6.11 -0.99 7.12
C VAL A 118 -6.02 -0.49 8.55
N ALA A 119 -5.95 0.83 8.76
CA ALA A 119 -5.94 1.44 10.09
C ALA A 119 -7.24 1.18 10.88
N GLY A 120 -8.39 1.09 10.19
CA GLY A 120 -9.68 0.70 10.78
C GLY A 120 -9.91 -0.81 10.90
N SER A 121 -8.92 -1.65 10.59
CA SER A 121 -9.02 -3.11 10.67
C SER A 121 -8.51 -3.62 12.01
N GLU A 122 -9.08 -4.73 12.50
CA GLU A 122 -8.72 -5.35 13.78
C GLU A 122 -7.25 -5.75 13.87
N ALA A 123 -6.62 -5.52 15.02
CA ALA A 123 -5.21 -5.83 15.27
C ALA A 123 -4.88 -7.33 15.14
N GLY A 124 -5.82 -8.22 15.44
CA GLY A 124 -5.72 -9.68 15.27
C GLY A 124 -6.17 -10.20 13.91
N GLY A 125 -6.61 -9.33 13.00
CA GLY A 125 -7.23 -9.69 11.73
C GLY A 125 -6.27 -10.29 10.68
N PRO A 126 -6.78 -10.69 9.51
CA PRO A 126 -6.03 -11.39 8.48
C PRO A 126 -4.85 -10.57 7.91
N TYR A 127 -4.82 -9.27 8.14
CA TYR A 127 -3.74 -8.36 7.68
C TYR A 127 -2.45 -8.51 8.47
N ARG A 128 -2.52 -8.78 9.78
CA ARG A 128 -1.34 -8.99 10.63
C ARG A 128 -0.52 -10.20 10.20
N ARG A 129 -1.18 -11.29 9.81
CA ARG A 129 -0.52 -12.51 9.32
C ARG A 129 0.15 -12.34 7.96
N ARG A 130 -0.10 -11.23 7.23
CA ARG A 130 0.36 -10.98 5.86
C ARG A 130 0.89 -9.56 5.65
N VAL A 131 1.60 -8.99 6.62
CA VAL A 131 2.14 -7.61 6.55
C VAL A 131 2.90 -7.37 5.24
N GLY A 132 3.82 -8.25 4.86
CA GLY A 132 4.58 -8.10 3.61
C GLY A 132 3.69 -8.07 2.35
N VAL A 133 2.59 -8.85 2.33
CA VAL A 133 1.61 -8.81 1.23
C VAL A 133 0.86 -7.49 1.20
N THR A 134 0.56 -6.92 2.36
CA THR A 134 -0.14 -5.63 2.46
C THR A 134 0.76 -4.50 1.97
N VAL A 135 2.03 -4.46 2.38
CA VAL A 135 3.03 -3.49 1.89
C VAL A 135 3.18 -3.54 0.37
N LEU A 136 3.24 -4.74 -0.23
CA LEU A 136 3.28 -4.91 -1.69
C LEU A 136 2.07 -4.31 -2.41
N ARG A 137 0.91 -4.17 -1.75
CA ARG A 137 -0.28 -3.53 -2.33
C ARG A 137 -0.16 -2.02 -2.36
N PHE A 138 0.44 -1.42 -1.32
CA PHE A 138 0.71 0.02 -1.28
C PHE A 138 1.76 0.46 -2.30
N THR A 139 2.72 -0.40 -2.62
CA THR A 139 3.84 -0.09 -3.53
C THR A 139 3.63 -0.70 -4.91
N GLY A 140 3.60 -2.01 -5.03
CA GLY A 140 3.58 -2.73 -6.31
C GLY A 140 2.25 -2.62 -7.06
N ASP A 141 1.11 -2.90 -6.39
CA ASP A 141 -0.20 -2.81 -7.05
C ASP A 141 -0.59 -1.34 -7.32
N ALA A 142 -0.23 -0.40 -6.43
CA ALA A 142 -0.38 1.03 -6.68
C ALA A 142 0.46 1.51 -7.88
N SER A 143 1.70 1.01 -8.05
CA SER A 143 2.53 1.30 -9.22
C SER A 143 1.92 0.76 -10.52
N ALA A 144 1.28 -0.42 -10.49
CA ALA A 144 0.56 -0.93 -11.66
C ALA A 144 -0.64 -0.04 -12.06
N LEU A 145 -1.34 0.54 -11.07
CA LEU A 145 -2.39 1.53 -11.34
C LEU A 145 -1.83 2.84 -11.89
N ARG A 146 -0.68 3.31 -11.38
CA ARG A 146 0.02 4.48 -11.90
C ARG A 146 0.35 4.31 -13.38
N LEU A 147 1.01 3.19 -13.73
CA LEU A 147 1.38 2.89 -15.10
C LEU A 147 0.16 2.75 -16.02
N TRP A 148 -0.95 2.22 -15.51
CA TRP A 148 -2.19 2.18 -16.29
C TRP A 148 -2.72 3.58 -16.62
N ILE A 149 -2.67 4.53 -15.70
CA ILE A 149 -3.12 5.90 -15.96
C ILE A 149 -2.14 6.64 -16.87
N SER A 150 -0.82 6.62 -16.54
CA SER A 150 0.18 7.40 -17.27
C SER A 150 0.58 6.80 -18.62
N LYS A 151 0.63 5.47 -18.76
CA LYS A 151 1.06 4.77 -19.98
C LYS A 151 -0.08 3.96 -20.65
N GLY A 152 -1.30 4.05 -20.12
CA GLY A 152 -2.50 3.46 -20.68
C GLY A 152 -3.55 4.50 -21.05
N VAL A 153 -4.14 5.15 -20.04
CA VAL A 153 -5.23 6.13 -20.27
C VAL A 153 -4.72 7.38 -21.00
N ALA A 154 -3.59 7.94 -20.58
CA ALA A 154 -3.05 9.14 -21.21
C ALA A 154 -2.70 8.93 -22.71
N PRO A 155 -2.03 7.86 -23.13
CA PRO A 155 -1.84 7.59 -24.57
C PRO A 155 -3.14 7.39 -25.34
N ILE A 156 -4.18 6.79 -24.76
CA ILE A 156 -5.48 6.70 -25.45
C ILE A 156 -6.03 8.11 -25.72
N LEU A 157 -5.89 9.03 -24.79
CA LEU A 157 -6.39 10.40 -24.92
C LEU A 157 -5.54 11.26 -25.87
N VAL A 158 -4.22 11.09 -25.87
CA VAL A 158 -3.29 11.89 -26.68
C VAL A 158 -3.05 11.22 -28.03
N ASP A 159 -2.49 10.01 -28.04
CA ASP A 159 -2.09 9.31 -29.27
C ASP A 159 -3.31 8.82 -30.06
N GLY A 160 -4.41 8.44 -29.36
CA GLY A 160 -5.65 8.04 -30.01
C GLY A 160 -6.30 9.18 -30.78
N VAL A 161 -6.37 10.39 -30.20
CA VAL A 161 -6.84 11.61 -30.88
C VAL A 161 -5.93 11.94 -32.08
N PHE A 162 -4.61 11.91 -31.84
CA PHE A 162 -3.62 12.16 -32.87
C PHE A 162 -3.76 11.22 -34.09
N VAL A 163 -3.81 9.90 -33.86
CA VAL A 163 -3.95 8.89 -34.92
C VAL A 163 -5.25 9.11 -35.71
N THR A 164 -6.35 9.40 -35.00
CA THR A 164 -7.63 9.67 -35.67
C THR A 164 -7.55 10.90 -36.57
N CYS A 165 -7.00 12.01 -36.09
CA CYS A 165 -6.83 13.23 -36.89
C CYS A 165 -5.89 13.00 -38.09
N ALA A 166 -4.80 12.24 -37.90
CA ALA A 166 -3.86 11.93 -38.98
C ALA A 166 -4.49 11.05 -40.07
N LEU A 167 -5.29 10.04 -39.72
CA LEU A 167 -6.03 9.22 -40.68
C LEU A 167 -7.09 10.01 -41.42
N VAL A 168 -7.80 10.91 -40.74
CA VAL A 168 -8.76 11.83 -41.37
C VAL A 168 -8.04 12.74 -42.38
N LEU A 169 -6.89 13.29 -42.03
CA LEU A 169 -6.10 14.11 -42.95
C LEU A 169 -5.66 13.33 -44.17
N LEU A 170 -5.14 12.10 -44.02
CA LEU A 170 -4.79 11.23 -45.14
C LEU A 170 -6.01 10.95 -46.05
N ALA A 171 -7.20 10.76 -45.46
CA ALA A 171 -8.44 10.53 -46.20
C ALA A 171 -8.92 11.79 -46.98
N VAL A 172 -8.67 12.98 -46.41
CA VAL A 172 -9.01 14.26 -47.10
C VAL A 172 -8.09 14.52 -48.26
N ILE A 173 -6.78 14.24 -48.13
CA ILE A 173 -5.79 14.43 -49.22
C ILE A 173 -6.00 13.38 -50.32
N ALA A 174 -6.10 12.09 -49.95
CA ALA A 174 -6.28 10.96 -50.86
C ALA A 174 -7.20 9.91 -50.22
N PRO A 175 -8.51 9.86 -50.59
CA PRO A 175 -9.48 8.97 -49.96
C PRO A 175 -9.09 7.50 -49.98
N GLY A 176 -8.48 7.02 -51.07
CA GLY A 176 -7.98 5.64 -51.18
C GLY A 176 -6.85 5.32 -50.20
N VAL A 177 -5.89 6.23 -50.00
CA VAL A 177 -4.79 6.09 -49.04
C VAL A 177 -5.34 6.08 -47.64
N GLY A 178 -6.24 7.03 -47.33
CA GLY A 178 -6.85 7.11 -46.00
C GLY A 178 -7.66 5.86 -45.62
N ALA A 179 -8.49 5.37 -46.56
CA ALA A 179 -9.30 4.17 -46.34
C ALA A 179 -8.44 2.92 -46.13
N LEU A 180 -7.43 2.68 -46.98
CA LEU A 180 -6.52 1.53 -46.83
C LEU A 180 -5.70 1.62 -45.53
N SER A 181 -5.23 2.82 -45.16
CA SER A 181 -4.52 3.05 -43.92
C SER A 181 -5.41 2.78 -42.68
N ALA A 182 -6.67 3.21 -42.72
CA ALA A 182 -7.64 2.94 -41.67
C ALA A 182 -7.93 1.44 -41.52
N VAL A 183 -8.12 0.72 -42.63
CA VAL A 183 -8.29 -0.74 -42.64
C VAL A 183 -7.07 -1.43 -42.03
N LEU A 184 -5.86 -1.02 -42.40
CA LEU A 184 -4.62 -1.59 -41.86
C LEU A 184 -4.50 -1.35 -40.36
N VAL A 185 -4.84 -0.17 -39.85
CA VAL A 185 -4.88 0.15 -38.43
C VAL A 185 -5.90 -0.72 -37.68
N LEU A 186 -7.10 -0.93 -38.28
CA LEU A 186 -8.12 -1.81 -37.68
C LEU A 186 -7.67 -3.28 -37.65
N LEU A 187 -7.02 -3.76 -38.71
CA LEU A 187 -6.44 -5.11 -38.73
C LEU A 187 -5.34 -5.28 -37.67
N ALA A 188 -4.45 -4.30 -37.57
CA ALA A 188 -3.42 -4.29 -36.53
C ALA A 188 -4.04 -4.28 -35.12
N ALA A 189 -5.08 -3.48 -34.86
CA ALA A 189 -5.80 -3.46 -33.59
C ALA A 189 -6.47 -4.81 -33.30
N ALA A 190 -7.09 -5.46 -34.29
CA ALA A 190 -7.66 -6.79 -34.14
C ALA A 190 -6.59 -7.85 -33.82
N ALA A 191 -5.45 -7.83 -34.48
CA ALA A 191 -4.31 -8.71 -34.20
C ALA A 191 -3.80 -8.53 -32.76
N VAL A 192 -3.62 -7.29 -32.34
CA VAL A 192 -3.22 -6.94 -30.96
C VAL A 192 -4.25 -7.43 -29.93
N ALA A 193 -5.55 -7.31 -30.22
CA ALA A 193 -6.60 -7.82 -29.35
C ALA A 193 -6.57 -9.36 -29.21
N LEU A 194 -6.27 -10.07 -30.29
CA LEU A 194 -6.07 -11.53 -30.29
C LEU A 194 -4.84 -11.94 -29.47
N PHE A 195 -3.70 -11.30 -29.71
CA PHE A 195 -2.49 -11.51 -28.91
C PHE A 195 -2.71 -11.16 -27.43
N GLY A 196 -3.50 -10.14 -27.14
CA GLY A 196 -3.85 -9.73 -25.79
C GLY A 196 -4.56 -10.80 -24.96
N ARG A 197 -5.29 -11.72 -25.60
CA ARG A 197 -5.89 -12.89 -24.90
C ARG A 197 -4.80 -13.86 -24.45
N ARG A 198 -3.83 -14.19 -25.28
CA ARG A 198 -2.69 -15.06 -24.95
C ARG A 198 -1.72 -14.38 -23.98
N LEU A 199 -1.49 -13.09 -24.13
CA LEU A 199 -0.64 -12.32 -23.22
C LEU A 199 -1.15 -12.38 -21.77
N ARG A 200 -2.46 -12.37 -21.53
CA ARG A 200 -3.06 -12.49 -20.19
C ARG A 200 -2.60 -13.74 -19.45
N GLU A 201 -2.55 -14.88 -20.12
CA GLU A 201 -2.12 -16.15 -19.53
C GLU A 201 -0.63 -16.11 -19.17
N ARG A 202 0.20 -15.58 -20.09
CA ARG A 202 1.65 -15.45 -19.86
C ARG A 202 1.99 -14.48 -18.74
N VAL A 203 1.30 -13.35 -18.65
CA VAL A 203 1.45 -12.40 -17.53
C VAL A 203 1.06 -13.06 -16.19
N ARG A 204 0.00 -13.86 -16.17
CA ARG A 204 -0.39 -14.62 -14.95
C ARG A 204 0.67 -15.65 -14.57
N GLU A 205 1.22 -16.37 -15.55
CA GLU A 205 2.30 -17.34 -15.35
C GLU A 205 3.54 -16.67 -14.77
N THR A 206 4.01 -15.60 -15.39
CA THR A 206 5.16 -14.80 -14.93
C THR A 206 4.96 -14.31 -13.51
N ARG A 207 3.76 -13.80 -13.16
CA ARG A 207 3.45 -13.35 -11.80
C ARG A 207 3.41 -14.46 -10.77
N ARG A 208 2.96 -15.67 -11.14
CA ARG A 208 3.03 -16.83 -10.25
C ARG A 208 4.47 -17.19 -9.90
N HIS A 209 5.35 -17.24 -10.92
CA HIS A 209 6.77 -17.55 -10.69
C HIS A 209 7.46 -16.45 -9.90
N ASN A 210 7.19 -15.16 -10.18
CA ASN A 210 7.71 -14.04 -9.39
C ASN A 210 7.23 -14.11 -7.92
N GLY A 211 5.95 -14.42 -7.70
CA GLY A 211 5.40 -14.56 -6.34
C GLY A 211 6.05 -15.71 -5.55
N ARG A 212 6.31 -16.86 -6.20
CA ARG A 212 7.03 -17.98 -5.57
C ARG A 212 8.48 -17.63 -5.25
N LEU A 213 9.16 -16.97 -6.18
CA LEU A 213 10.54 -16.50 -5.98
C LEU A 213 10.60 -15.49 -4.83
N ALA A 214 9.73 -14.49 -4.83
CA ALA A 214 9.68 -13.46 -3.78
C ALA A 214 9.38 -14.06 -2.39
N ALA A 215 8.43 -15.00 -2.30
CA ALA A 215 8.11 -15.68 -1.05
C ALA A 215 9.30 -16.51 -0.54
N PHE A 216 9.95 -17.26 -1.43
CA PHE A 216 11.14 -18.03 -1.11
C PHE A 216 12.28 -17.14 -0.61
N VAL A 217 12.59 -16.05 -1.31
CA VAL A 217 13.65 -15.10 -0.92
C VAL A 217 13.34 -14.47 0.43
N ASN A 218 12.12 -13.97 0.61
CA ASN A 218 11.72 -13.34 1.86
C ASN A 218 11.88 -14.28 3.06
N GLU A 219 11.42 -15.53 2.95
CA GLU A 219 11.54 -16.51 4.02
C GLU A 219 13.01 -16.83 4.34
N ARG A 220 13.84 -17.04 3.30
CA ARG A 220 15.25 -17.41 3.50
C ARG A 220 16.12 -16.28 3.99
N VAL A 221 15.85 -15.04 3.55
CA VAL A 221 16.56 -13.85 4.04
C VAL A 221 16.21 -13.57 5.49
N THR A 222 14.93 -13.67 5.86
CA THR A 222 14.48 -13.47 7.25
C THR A 222 15.10 -14.50 8.21
N HIS A 223 15.29 -15.75 7.76
CA HIS A 223 15.79 -16.85 8.59
C HIS A 223 17.18 -17.32 8.16
N THR A 224 18.05 -16.42 7.72
CA THR A 224 19.41 -16.75 7.23
C THR A 224 20.22 -17.50 8.29
N ALA A 225 20.15 -17.09 9.57
CA ALA A 225 20.86 -17.74 10.66
C ALA A 225 20.48 -19.24 10.81
N VAL A 226 19.21 -19.58 10.60
CA VAL A 226 18.75 -20.98 10.64
C VAL A 226 19.35 -21.78 9.49
N ILE A 227 19.43 -21.21 8.29
CA ILE A 227 20.00 -21.89 7.12
C ILE A 227 21.50 -22.15 7.33
N GLN A 228 22.19 -21.17 7.92
CA GLN A 228 23.63 -21.26 8.25
C GLN A 228 23.88 -22.32 9.33
N SER A 229 23.10 -22.29 10.42
CA SER A 229 23.23 -23.26 11.53
C SER A 229 22.98 -24.70 11.09
N LEU A 230 22.09 -24.91 10.11
CA LEU A 230 21.79 -26.22 9.54
C LEU A 230 22.77 -26.66 8.42
N GLY A 231 23.73 -25.80 8.03
CA GLY A 231 24.67 -26.10 6.95
C GLY A 231 24.05 -26.24 5.55
N ARG A 232 22.82 -25.74 5.34
CA ARG A 232 22.00 -25.99 4.13
C ARG A 232 22.16 -24.96 3.01
N VAL A 233 23.11 -24.04 3.10
CA VAL A 233 23.30 -22.93 2.13
C VAL A 233 23.42 -23.43 0.68
N ALA A 234 24.17 -24.52 0.44
CA ALA A 234 24.34 -25.08 -0.90
C ALA A 234 23.04 -25.67 -1.48
N GLN A 235 22.19 -26.25 -0.62
CA GLN A 235 20.89 -26.80 -1.01
C GLN A 235 19.91 -25.67 -1.36
N GLU A 236 19.81 -24.64 -0.50
CA GLU A 236 18.95 -23.49 -0.73
C GLU A 236 19.36 -22.71 -1.99
N ARG A 237 20.65 -22.60 -2.27
CA ARG A 237 21.17 -22.03 -3.52
C ARG A 237 20.70 -22.80 -4.77
N ARG A 238 20.58 -24.12 -4.70
CA ARG A 238 20.06 -24.93 -5.82
C ARG A 238 18.57 -24.65 -6.06
N VAL A 239 17.78 -24.56 -4.99
CA VAL A 239 16.36 -24.23 -5.06
C VAL A 239 16.14 -22.81 -5.61
N MET A 240 16.93 -21.85 -5.12
CA MET A 240 16.92 -20.47 -5.63
C MET A 240 17.19 -20.39 -7.13
N ARG A 241 18.19 -21.12 -7.63
CA ARG A 241 18.50 -21.19 -9.06
C ARG A 241 17.32 -21.75 -9.87
N ARG A 242 16.59 -22.74 -9.35
CA ARG A 242 15.41 -23.29 -10.02
C ARG A 242 14.30 -22.25 -10.12
N HIS A 243 13.93 -21.61 -9.02
CA HIS A 243 12.89 -20.56 -9.03
C HIS A 243 13.26 -19.38 -9.95
N SER A 244 14.53 -18.95 -9.91
CA SER A 244 15.03 -17.86 -10.77
C SER A 244 14.96 -18.25 -12.25
N ARG A 245 15.36 -19.48 -12.61
CA ARG A 245 15.28 -19.98 -14.00
C ARG A 245 13.83 -20.09 -14.49
N ASP A 246 12.93 -20.59 -13.65
CA ASP A 246 11.51 -20.74 -14.01
C ASP A 246 10.85 -19.36 -14.24
N TYR A 247 11.17 -18.38 -13.39
CA TYR A 247 10.75 -16.99 -13.56
C TYR A 247 11.34 -16.39 -14.86
N GLY A 248 12.65 -16.57 -15.10
CA GLY A 248 13.30 -16.07 -16.32
C GLY A 248 12.68 -16.65 -17.59
N ARG A 249 12.40 -17.97 -17.64
CA ARG A 249 11.71 -18.60 -18.78
C ARG A 249 10.31 -18.03 -18.99
N ALA A 250 9.56 -17.78 -17.92
CA ALA A 250 8.23 -17.18 -18.02
C ALA A 250 8.30 -15.74 -18.55
N MET A 251 9.28 -14.95 -18.07
CA MET A 251 9.55 -13.59 -18.59
C MET A 251 9.87 -13.59 -20.07
N VAL A 252 10.74 -14.48 -20.56
CA VAL A 252 11.08 -14.59 -21.98
C VAL A 252 9.85 -14.97 -22.82
N ARG A 253 9.01 -15.91 -22.36
CA ARG A 253 7.76 -16.25 -23.06
C ARG A 253 6.79 -15.07 -23.13
N GLN A 254 6.68 -14.27 -22.07
CA GLN A 254 5.90 -13.04 -22.07
C GLN A 254 6.49 -12.01 -23.05
N ALA A 255 7.82 -11.79 -23.00
CA ALA A 255 8.52 -10.83 -23.85
C ALA A 255 8.38 -11.15 -25.34
N ARG A 256 8.34 -12.43 -25.74
CA ARG A 256 8.09 -12.82 -27.14
C ARG A 256 6.73 -12.34 -27.64
N LEU A 257 5.68 -12.45 -26.81
CA LEU A 257 4.35 -11.96 -27.19
C LEU A 257 4.28 -10.44 -27.21
N THR A 258 4.89 -9.76 -26.24
CA THR A 258 4.96 -8.31 -26.22
C THR A 258 5.75 -7.78 -27.42
N GLY A 259 6.86 -8.46 -27.78
CA GLY A 259 7.65 -8.15 -28.96
C GLY A 259 6.85 -8.33 -30.26
N ALA A 260 6.10 -9.43 -30.40
CA ALA A 260 5.22 -9.65 -31.57
C ALA A 260 4.15 -8.56 -31.69
N MET A 261 3.56 -8.12 -30.57
CA MET A 261 2.59 -7.01 -30.56
C MET A 261 3.25 -5.68 -30.99
N SER A 262 4.44 -5.38 -30.50
CA SER A 262 5.19 -4.18 -30.91
C SER A 262 5.59 -4.24 -32.38
N ALA A 263 6.04 -5.39 -32.85
CA ALA A 263 6.35 -5.60 -34.29
C ALA A 263 5.10 -5.41 -35.18
N THR A 264 3.91 -5.81 -34.72
CA THR A 264 2.65 -5.55 -35.44
C THR A 264 2.38 -4.05 -35.59
N ALA A 265 2.67 -3.24 -34.57
CA ALA A 265 2.51 -1.79 -34.66
C ALA A 265 3.53 -1.14 -35.60
N GLU A 266 4.78 -1.59 -35.58
CA GLU A 266 5.83 -1.12 -36.46
C GLU A 266 5.51 -1.51 -37.93
N ALA A 267 5.08 -2.76 -38.15
CA ALA A 267 4.65 -3.22 -39.45
C ALA A 267 3.43 -2.42 -40.01
N CYS A 268 2.50 -2.03 -39.13
CA CYS A 268 1.41 -1.14 -39.46
C CYS A 268 1.91 0.24 -39.93
N GLY A 269 2.86 0.85 -39.18
CA GLY A 269 3.46 2.13 -39.58
C GLY A 269 4.20 2.06 -40.91
N ILE A 270 5.01 1.04 -41.12
CA ILE A 270 5.70 0.78 -42.40
C ILE A 270 4.68 0.51 -43.51
N GLY A 271 3.63 -0.27 -43.23
CA GLY A 271 2.54 -0.56 -44.17
C GLY A 271 1.81 0.70 -44.64
N ILE A 272 1.56 1.67 -43.75
CA ILE A 272 0.98 2.96 -44.09
C ILE A 272 1.91 3.73 -45.06
N LEU A 273 3.22 3.76 -44.77
CA LEU A 273 4.21 4.38 -45.68
C LEU A 273 4.19 3.72 -47.08
N LEU A 274 4.14 2.38 -47.13
CA LEU A 274 4.07 1.65 -48.41
C LEU A 274 2.76 1.93 -49.16
N ILE A 275 1.61 2.02 -48.47
CA ILE A 275 0.33 2.40 -49.03
C ILE A 275 0.42 3.79 -49.67
N VAL A 276 0.98 4.77 -48.91
CA VAL A 276 1.16 6.14 -49.40
C VAL A 276 1.98 6.16 -50.70
N VAL A 277 3.13 5.47 -50.71
CA VAL A 277 4.01 5.42 -51.89
C VAL A 277 3.31 4.72 -53.07
N THR A 278 2.82 3.50 -52.83
CA THR A 278 2.29 2.65 -53.93
C THR A 278 1.02 3.23 -54.55
N VAL A 279 0.05 3.59 -53.67
CA VAL A 279 -1.23 4.17 -54.13
C VAL A 279 -1.01 5.56 -54.72
N GLY A 280 -0.11 6.35 -54.11
CA GLY A 280 0.25 7.67 -54.61
C GLY A 280 0.86 7.62 -56.03
N LEU A 281 1.77 6.68 -56.29
CA LEU A 281 2.37 6.48 -57.61
C LEU A 281 1.34 5.97 -58.63
N ILE A 282 0.49 4.99 -58.28
CA ILE A 282 -0.53 4.43 -59.17
C ILE A 282 -1.60 5.47 -59.51
N ALA A 283 -2.01 6.30 -58.54
CA ALA A 283 -3.01 7.35 -58.72
C ALA A 283 -2.47 8.59 -59.42
N GLY A 284 -1.17 8.65 -59.75
CA GLY A 284 -0.55 9.81 -60.40
C GLY A 284 -0.59 11.06 -59.51
N THR A 285 -0.52 10.90 -58.17
CA THR A 285 -0.51 12.04 -57.25
C THR A 285 0.74 12.87 -57.45
N THR A 286 0.60 14.20 -57.26
CA THR A 286 1.73 15.11 -57.39
C THR A 286 2.81 14.81 -56.34
N TRP A 287 4.07 15.13 -56.66
CA TRP A 287 5.21 14.90 -55.76
C TRP A 287 5.02 15.60 -54.41
N GLU A 288 4.43 16.79 -54.42
CA GLU A 288 4.15 17.60 -53.24
C GLU A 288 3.13 16.95 -52.30
N ALA A 289 2.06 16.40 -52.88
CA ALA A 289 1.05 15.65 -52.12
C ALA A 289 1.64 14.37 -51.53
N LEU A 290 2.49 13.68 -52.29
CA LEU A 290 3.21 12.50 -51.81
C LEU A 290 4.13 12.83 -50.63
N ALA A 291 4.91 13.92 -50.74
CA ALA A 291 5.80 14.37 -49.64
C ALA A 291 5.03 14.71 -48.36
N SER A 292 3.88 15.39 -48.48
CA SER A 292 3.04 15.72 -47.33
C SER A 292 2.42 14.47 -46.68
N MET A 293 1.91 13.52 -47.46
CA MET A 293 1.34 12.25 -46.98
C MET A 293 2.40 11.37 -46.29
N LEU A 294 3.61 11.28 -46.87
CA LEU A 294 4.75 10.58 -46.25
C LEU A 294 5.12 11.19 -44.90
N THR A 295 5.09 12.51 -44.82
CA THR A 295 5.32 13.22 -43.55
C THR A 295 4.32 12.81 -42.47
N VAL A 296 3.02 12.84 -42.77
CA VAL A 296 1.97 12.41 -41.82
C VAL A 296 2.13 10.94 -41.44
N ALA A 297 2.39 10.07 -42.40
CA ALA A 297 2.58 8.64 -42.18
C ALA A 297 3.77 8.34 -41.23
N ASN A 298 4.89 9.08 -41.40
CA ASN A 298 6.05 8.95 -40.54
C ASN A 298 5.75 9.27 -39.06
N PHE A 299 4.90 10.26 -38.82
CA PHE A 299 4.50 10.62 -37.43
C PHE A 299 3.56 9.60 -36.79
N LEU A 300 2.92 8.68 -37.54
CA LEU A 300 2.00 7.67 -36.99
C LEU A 300 2.70 6.50 -36.26
N GLY A 301 3.95 6.18 -36.57
CA GLY A 301 4.64 4.99 -36.06
C GLY A 301 4.72 4.92 -34.54
N ARG A 302 5.14 6.01 -33.89
CA ARG A 302 5.27 6.07 -32.39
C ARG A 302 3.92 6.03 -31.69
N PRO A 303 2.89 6.82 -32.03
CA PRO A 303 1.56 6.72 -31.45
C PRO A 303 0.95 5.32 -31.57
N LEU A 304 1.06 4.66 -32.72
CA LEU A 304 0.57 3.29 -32.90
C LEU A 304 1.26 2.31 -31.95
N SER A 305 2.58 2.38 -31.81
CA SER A 305 3.34 1.55 -30.87
C SER A 305 2.98 1.84 -29.41
N SER A 306 2.68 3.07 -29.06
CA SER A 306 2.21 3.48 -27.73
C SER A 306 0.85 2.85 -27.39
N LEU A 307 -0.11 2.91 -28.32
CA LEU A 307 -1.46 2.35 -28.17
C LEU A 307 -1.44 0.82 -27.99
N VAL A 308 -0.52 0.13 -28.65
CA VAL A 308 -0.35 -1.33 -28.47
C VAL A 308 0.06 -1.68 -27.03
N ARG A 309 0.95 -0.91 -26.44
CA ARG A 309 1.38 -1.12 -25.05
C ARG A 309 0.29 -0.87 -24.00
N VAL A 310 -0.76 -0.13 -24.35
CA VAL A 310 -1.93 0.08 -23.47
C VAL A 310 -2.52 -1.25 -22.99
N GLN A 311 -2.57 -2.26 -23.86
CA GLN A 311 -3.12 -3.57 -23.52
C GLN A 311 -2.34 -4.26 -22.39
N GLU A 312 -1.02 -4.13 -22.34
CA GLU A 312 -0.18 -4.68 -21.26
C GLU A 312 -0.51 -4.01 -19.92
N HIS A 313 -0.50 -2.68 -19.88
CA HIS A 313 -0.81 -1.91 -18.68
C HIS A 313 -2.25 -2.12 -18.19
N TRP A 314 -3.20 -2.30 -19.11
CA TRP A 314 -4.57 -2.67 -18.77
C TRP A 314 -4.65 -4.00 -18.03
N GLN A 315 -3.98 -5.05 -18.53
CA GLN A 315 -3.97 -6.36 -17.88
C GLN A 315 -3.32 -6.31 -16.48
N GLN A 316 -2.24 -5.54 -16.35
CA GLN A 316 -1.58 -5.34 -15.06
C GLN A 316 -2.50 -4.64 -14.06
N SER A 317 -3.20 -3.59 -14.49
CA SER A 317 -4.10 -2.82 -13.64
C SER A 317 -5.32 -3.63 -13.18
N ARG A 318 -5.88 -4.50 -14.04
CA ARG A 318 -7.02 -5.36 -13.65
C ARG A 318 -6.70 -6.25 -12.47
N VAL A 319 -5.50 -6.84 -12.44
CA VAL A 319 -5.06 -7.69 -11.34
C VAL A 319 -4.84 -6.87 -10.08
N ALA A 320 -4.17 -5.72 -10.20
CA ALA A 320 -3.95 -4.80 -9.09
C ALA A 320 -5.28 -4.31 -8.47
N ARG A 321 -6.22 -3.89 -9.32
CA ARG A 321 -7.59 -3.49 -8.90
C ARG A 321 -8.31 -4.58 -8.12
N ARG A 322 -8.26 -5.83 -8.60
CA ARG A 322 -8.90 -6.95 -7.93
C ARG A 322 -8.31 -7.18 -6.53
N ARG A 323 -6.99 -7.17 -6.42
CA ARG A 323 -6.30 -7.36 -5.13
C ARG A 323 -6.60 -6.25 -4.14
N ILE A 324 -6.59 -4.99 -4.60
CA ILE A 324 -6.96 -3.84 -3.77
C ILE A 324 -8.43 -3.94 -3.35
N ALA A 325 -9.32 -4.32 -4.27
CA ALA A 325 -10.74 -4.51 -3.95
C ALA A 325 -10.97 -5.64 -2.94
N GLU A 326 -10.18 -6.71 -2.98
CA GLU A 326 -10.22 -7.80 -1.99
C GLU A 326 -9.83 -7.30 -0.58
N VAL A 327 -8.86 -6.38 -0.47
CA VAL A 327 -8.52 -5.74 0.82
C VAL A 327 -9.69 -4.87 1.30
N LEU A 328 -10.15 -3.97 0.45
CA LEU A 328 -11.21 -3.03 0.81
C LEU A 328 -12.58 -3.71 1.03
N ALA A 329 -12.76 -4.97 0.61
CA ALA A 329 -13.97 -5.75 0.84
C ALA A 329 -13.99 -6.44 2.21
N ALA A 330 -12.85 -6.58 2.87
CA ALA A 330 -12.81 -7.11 4.23
C ALA A 330 -13.46 -6.09 5.20
N PRO A 331 -14.14 -6.53 6.24
CA PRO A 331 -14.76 -5.60 7.18
C PRO A 331 -13.70 -4.81 7.96
N ALA A 332 -13.78 -3.49 7.94
CA ALA A 332 -13.07 -2.62 8.87
C ALA A 332 -13.99 -2.40 10.06
N ARG A 333 -13.88 -3.25 11.10
CA ARG A 333 -14.79 -3.26 12.24
C ARG A 333 -14.50 -2.15 13.26
N LEU A 334 -13.26 -1.65 13.31
CA LEU A 334 -12.80 -0.65 14.28
C LEU A 334 -13.11 0.80 13.91
N VAL A 335 -13.91 1.02 12.88
CA VAL A 335 -14.37 2.36 12.49
C VAL A 335 -15.63 2.68 13.29
N GLY A 336 -15.56 3.69 14.15
CA GLY A 336 -16.72 4.18 14.90
C GLY A 336 -17.85 4.65 14.00
N PRO A 337 -19.07 4.82 14.55
CA PRO A 337 -20.18 5.43 13.84
C PRO A 337 -19.80 6.82 13.30
N ARG A 338 -20.39 7.21 12.18
CA ARG A 338 -20.17 8.57 11.65
C ARG A 338 -20.73 9.60 12.62
N GLY A 339 -19.89 10.55 13.04
CA GLY A 339 -20.26 11.57 14.02
C GLY A 339 -20.35 11.03 15.45
N ALA A 340 -19.63 9.93 15.75
CA ALA A 340 -19.52 9.43 17.12
C ALA A 340 -18.93 10.50 18.04
N GLU A 341 -19.55 10.72 19.17
CA GLU A 341 -19.08 11.66 20.19
C GLU A 341 -17.86 11.08 20.93
N PRO A 342 -16.97 11.93 21.43
CA PRO A 342 -15.93 11.51 22.36
C PRO A 342 -16.53 10.85 23.60
N LEU A 343 -15.76 9.98 24.24
CA LEU A 343 -16.13 9.37 25.51
C LEU A 343 -16.19 10.46 26.59
N ALA A 344 -17.30 10.55 27.33
CA ALA A 344 -17.44 11.52 28.41
C ALA A 344 -16.56 11.16 29.62
N ASP A 345 -16.25 12.13 30.46
CA ASP A 345 -15.42 11.94 31.65
C ASP A 345 -16.10 11.04 32.68
N GLY A 346 -15.31 10.28 33.45
CA GLY A 346 -15.77 9.36 34.46
C GLY A 346 -14.65 8.76 35.31
N PRO A 347 -14.99 7.98 36.34
CA PRO A 347 -14.04 7.49 37.32
C PRO A 347 -13.22 6.27 36.84
N GLY A 348 -13.56 5.61 35.75
CA GLY A 348 -12.85 4.45 35.22
C GLY A 348 -13.44 3.09 35.64
N SER A 349 -14.77 3.02 35.81
CA SER A 349 -15.48 1.74 35.99
C SER A 349 -15.59 1.00 34.66
N LEU A 350 -15.14 -0.24 34.61
CA LEU A 350 -15.18 -1.07 33.41
C LEU A 350 -16.16 -2.24 33.59
N GLU A 351 -17.09 -2.42 32.66
CA GLU A 351 -18.03 -3.52 32.65
C GLU A 351 -17.94 -4.33 31.36
N LEU A 352 -17.85 -5.64 31.50
CA LEU A 352 -17.95 -6.62 30.41
C LEU A 352 -19.35 -7.21 30.44
N ALA A 353 -20.26 -6.72 29.59
CA ALA A 353 -21.66 -7.12 29.57
C ALA A 353 -21.88 -8.24 28.54
N GLY A 354 -21.79 -9.50 28.97
CA GLY A 354 -22.02 -10.66 28.10
C GLY A 354 -21.12 -10.72 26.89
N LEU A 355 -19.85 -10.33 27.04
CA LEU A 355 -18.86 -10.25 25.97
C LEU A 355 -18.61 -11.63 25.38
N ARG A 356 -18.78 -11.78 24.05
CA ARG A 356 -18.66 -13.08 23.38
C ARG A 356 -17.87 -12.98 22.10
N VAL A 357 -16.97 -13.96 21.90
CA VAL A 357 -16.33 -14.28 20.62
C VAL A 357 -16.66 -15.72 20.31
N ASP A 358 -17.37 -15.98 19.22
CA ASP A 358 -17.98 -17.28 18.91
C ASP A 358 -16.94 -18.44 18.96
N GLY A 359 -17.21 -19.41 19.84
CA GLY A 359 -16.37 -20.59 20.04
C GLY A 359 -15.02 -20.36 20.73
N VAL A 360 -14.73 -19.14 21.23
CA VAL A 360 -13.42 -18.79 21.80
C VAL A 360 -13.51 -18.17 23.19
N LEU A 361 -14.45 -17.24 23.43
CA LEU A 361 -14.49 -16.45 24.66
C LEU A 361 -15.92 -16.09 25.05
N GLU A 362 -16.21 -16.21 26.34
CA GLU A 362 -17.41 -15.69 26.99
C GLU A 362 -17.02 -15.04 28.32
N ALA A 363 -17.31 -13.75 28.50
CA ALA A 363 -16.87 -12.99 29.65
C ALA A 363 -17.93 -12.00 30.12
N SER A 364 -18.21 -12.03 31.42
CA SER A 364 -19.00 -11.02 32.14
C SER A 364 -18.29 -10.71 33.45
N ALA A 365 -17.95 -9.45 33.67
CA ALA A 365 -17.25 -9.00 34.87
C ALA A 365 -17.40 -7.49 35.03
N VAL A 366 -17.21 -7.01 36.23
CA VAL A 366 -17.18 -5.57 36.56
C VAL A 366 -15.88 -5.27 37.32
N ALA A 367 -15.18 -4.25 36.87
CA ALA A 367 -14.04 -3.65 37.55
C ALA A 367 -14.45 -2.29 38.09
N ARG A 368 -14.28 -2.09 39.41
CA ARG A 368 -14.55 -0.79 40.04
C ARG A 368 -13.40 0.19 39.76
N PRO A 369 -13.67 1.50 39.82
CA PRO A 369 -12.62 2.50 39.64
C PRO A 369 -11.44 2.27 40.59
N GLY A 370 -10.23 2.34 40.09
CA GLY A 370 -9.00 2.19 40.85
C GLY A 370 -8.62 0.77 41.24
N GLN A 371 -9.42 -0.25 40.91
CA GLN A 371 -9.09 -1.65 41.24
C GLN A 371 -7.87 -2.19 40.49
N ARG A 372 -7.13 -3.06 41.16
CA ARG A 372 -6.04 -3.87 40.63
C ARG A 372 -6.55 -5.27 40.35
N ILE A 373 -6.59 -5.67 39.11
CA ILE A 373 -7.17 -6.94 38.69
C ILE A 373 -6.08 -7.77 38.03
N VAL A 374 -5.81 -8.94 38.60
CA VAL A 374 -4.93 -9.91 37.94
C VAL A 374 -5.77 -10.85 37.08
N LEU A 375 -5.37 -10.99 35.79
CA LEU A 375 -5.99 -11.91 34.82
C LEU A 375 -5.10 -13.16 34.69
N GLN A 376 -5.58 -14.29 35.18
CA GLN A 376 -4.88 -15.58 35.14
C GLN A 376 -5.61 -16.62 34.31
N GLY A 377 -4.91 -17.66 33.87
CA GLY A 377 -5.44 -18.79 33.11
C GLY A 377 -4.37 -19.46 32.26
N PRO A 378 -4.59 -20.67 31.76
CA PRO A 378 -3.60 -21.40 30.97
C PRO A 378 -3.21 -20.68 29.69
N ALA A 379 -2.07 -21.07 29.11
CA ALA A 379 -1.65 -20.55 27.82
C ALA A 379 -2.71 -20.86 26.74
N GLY A 380 -3.09 -19.87 25.95
CA GLY A 380 -4.12 -20.04 24.92
C GLY A 380 -5.57 -19.87 25.40
N SER A 381 -5.83 -19.62 26.69
CA SER A 381 -7.20 -19.44 27.22
C SER A 381 -7.93 -18.20 26.69
N GLY A 382 -7.22 -17.25 26.03
CA GLY A 382 -7.84 -16.05 25.47
C GLY A 382 -7.53 -14.76 26.22
N LYS A 383 -6.59 -14.74 27.20
CA LYS A 383 -6.22 -13.55 27.99
C LYS A 383 -5.89 -12.35 27.11
N SER A 384 -4.95 -12.49 26.19
CA SER A 384 -4.58 -11.42 25.25
C SER A 384 -5.73 -11.02 24.30
N LEU A 385 -6.65 -11.95 23.99
CA LEU A 385 -7.84 -11.64 23.23
C LEU A 385 -8.78 -10.73 24.04
N LEU A 386 -9.04 -11.09 25.32
CA LEU A 386 -9.86 -10.29 26.23
C LEU A 386 -9.31 -8.86 26.37
N LEU A 387 -8.01 -8.72 26.61
CA LEU A 387 -7.38 -7.40 26.69
C LEU A 387 -7.52 -6.59 25.38
N ARG A 388 -7.41 -7.22 24.21
CA ARG A 388 -7.63 -6.55 22.91
C ARG A 388 -9.08 -6.13 22.68
N LEU A 389 -10.05 -6.90 23.18
CA LEU A 389 -11.48 -6.54 23.14
C LEU A 389 -11.74 -5.31 24.03
N ILE A 390 -11.22 -5.31 25.26
CA ILE A 390 -11.33 -4.19 26.20
C ILE A 390 -10.68 -2.92 25.60
N ALA A 391 -9.47 -3.04 25.02
CA ALA A 391 -8.78 -1.94 24.37
C ALA A 391 -9.40 -1.50 23.04
N ARG A 392 -10.52 -2.12 22.62
CA ARG A 392 -11.14 -1.90 21.32
C ARG A 392 -10.17 -1.98 20.15
N LEU A 393 -9.25 -2.96 20.19
CA LEU A 393 -8.38 -3.37 19.10
C LEU A 393 -8.95 -4.54 18.31
N GLN A 394 -10.02 -5.14 18.84
CA GLN A 394 -10.84 -6.17 18.22
C GLN A 394 -12.29 -5.98 18.67
N GLU A 395 -13.26 -6.26 17.81
CA GLU A 395 -14.68 -6.18 18.16
C GLU A 395 -15.20 -7.56 18.56
N PRO A 396 -16.08 -7.65 19.58
CA PRO A 396 -16.74 -8.89 19.94
C PRO A 396 -17.80 -9.30 18.90
N ASP A 397 -18.17 -10.57 18.88
CA ASP A 397 -19.30 -11.05 18.07
C ASP A 397 -20.65 -10.83 18.79
N GLY A 398 -20.64 -10.60 20.09
CA GLY A 398 -21.81 -10.25 20.92
C GLY A 398 -21.42 -9.67 22.26
N GLY A 399 -22.37 -9.04 22.94
CA GLY A 399 -22.15 -8.31 24.18
C GLY A 399 -21.53 -6.93 23.95
N ALA A 400 -21.12 -6.26 25.02
CA ALA A 400 -20.54 -4.92 25.00
C ALA A 400 -19.47 -4.75 26.06
N VAL A 401 -18.53 -3.83 25.82
CA VAL A 401 -17.62 -3.29 26.82
C VAL A 401 -18.06 -1.87 27.14
N LEU A 402 -18.33 -1.62 28.40
CA LEU A 402 -18.74 -0.30 28.87
C LEU A 402 -17.64 0.29 29.76
N LEU A 403 -17.33 1.57 29.57
CA LEU A 403 -16.51 2.37 30.47
C LEU A 403 -17.39 3.48 31.05
N ASP A 404 -17.49 3.50 32.38
CA ASP A 404 -18.35 4.45 33.09
C ASP A 404 -19.82 4.44 32.57
N GLY A 405 -20.35 3.23 32.26
CA GLY A 405 -21.67 3.01 31.71
C GLY A 405 -21.83 3.33 30.22
N GLN A 406 -20.78 3.80 29.55
CA GLN A 406 -20.79 4.18 28.14
C GLN A 406 -20.28 3.02 27.27
N ASP A 407 -21.10 2.59 26.30
CA ASP A 407 -20.73 1.53 25.34
C ASP A 407 -19.62 2.01 24.39
N LEU A 408 -18.44 1.39 24.51
CA LEU A 408 -17.25 1.76 23.71
C LEU A 408 -17.50 1.69 22.19
N ALA A 409 -18.39 0.80 21.72
CA ALA A 409 -18.66 0.64 20.31
C ALA A 409 -19.37 1.86 19.69
N ARG A 410 -20.03 2.68 20.48
CA ARG A 410 -20.81 3.85 20.05
C ARG A 410 -20.02 5.15 20.02
N HIS A 411 -18.85 5.18 20.68
CA HIS A 411 -18.03 6.39 20.84
C HIS A 411 -16.90 6.46 19.82
N ASP A 412 -16.24 7.63 19.75
CA ASP A 412 -15.08 7.82 18.90
C ASP A 412 -13.92 6.89 19.30
N PRO A 413 -13.40 6.08 18.35
CA PRO A 413 -12.34 5.12 18.66
C PRO A 413 -11.03 5.75 19.19
N GLU A 414 -10.74 6.99 18.81
CA GLU A 414 -9.53 7.67 19.29
C GLU A 414 -9.70 8.10 20.74
N SER A 415 -10.87 8.61 21.13
CA SER A 415 -11.18 8.97 22.51
C SER A 415 -11.17 7.72 23.40
N VAL A 416 -11.77 6.60 22.97
CA VAL A 416 -11.73 5.33 23.68
C VAL A 416 -10.29 4.87 23.93
N ARG A 417 -9.44 4.89 22.89
CA ARG A 417 -8.04 4.46 23.01
C ARG A 417 -7.16 5.40 23.82
N ARG A 418 -7.58 6.64 24.06
CA ARG A 418 -6.92 7.53 25.02
C ARG A 418 -7.22 7.11 26.45
N MET A 419 -8.47 6.74 26.73
CA MET A 419 -8.93 6.37 28.07
C MET A 419 -8.58 4.93 28.46
N ILE A 420 -8.38 4.03 27.51
CA ILE A 420 -7.96 2.64 27.72
C ILE A 420 -6.66 2.38 26.98
N ARG A 421 -5.59 2.10 27.70
CA ARG A 421 -4.27 1.80 27.10
C ARG A 421 -3.88 0.34 27.35
N LEU A 422 -3.37 -0.27 26.30
CA LEU A 422 -2.83 -1.63 26.35
C LEU A 422 -1.32 -1.60 26.11
N THR A 423 -0.56 -2.18 27.02
CA THR A 423 0.84 -2.57 26.81
C THR A 423 0.92 -4.08 26.58
N SER A 424 1.59 -4.48 25.52
CA SER A 424 1.74 -5.89 25.15
C SER A 424 3.02 -6.06 24.32
N PRO A 425 3.74 -7.17 24.44
CA PRO A 425 4.86 -7.52 23.58
C PRO A 425 4.49 -7.53 22.08
N GLU A 426 3.20 -7.71 21.81
CA GLU A 426 2.67 -7.70 20.45
C GLU A 426 2.50 -6.29 19.85
N LEU A 427 2.62 -5.23 20.66
CA LEU A 427 2.55 -3.83 20.25
C LEU A 427 3.95 -3.21 20.23
N PRO A 428 4.73 -3.41 19.16
CA PRO A 428 6.13 -3.00 19.10
C PRO A 428 6.30 -1.49 19.12
N LEU A 429 7.52 -1.05 19.45
CA LEU A 429 7.93 0.33 19.29
C LEU A 429 8.06 0.68 17.81
N LEU A 430 7.74 1.92 17.46
CA LEU A 430 7.91 2.45 16.13
C LEU A 430 9.37 2.85 15.88
N ARG A 431 9.81 2.74 14.63
CA ARG A 431 11.13 3.21 14.22
C ARG A 431 11.26 4.71 14.47
N GLY A 432 12.34 5.12 15.13
CA GLY A 432 12.59 6.51 15.49
C GLY A 432 13.55 6.63 16.65
N SER A 433 13.36 7.58 17.54
CA SER A 433 14.04 7.66 18.86
C SER A 433 13.10 7.18 19.97
N VAL A 434 13.67 6.90 21.14
CA VAL A 434 12.88 6.60 22.34
C VAL A 434 11.97 7.78 22.68
N GLY A 435 12.49 9.01 22.65
CA GLY A 435 11.70 10.22 22.90
C GLY A 435 10.53 10.42 21.91
N GLU A 436 10.70 10.05 20.61
CA GLU A 436 9.59 10.04 19.65
C GLU A 436 8.54 9.00 20.02
N ASN A 437 8.95 7.80 20.43
CA ASN A 437 8.04 6.76 20.89
C ASN A 437 7.23 7.15 22.13
N LEU A 438 7.83 7.87 23.07
CA LEU A 438 7.14 8.39 24.24
C LEU A 438 6.11 9.48 23.90
N ARG A 439 6.39 10.30 22.88
CA ARG A 439 5.43 11.31 22.40
C ARG A 439 4.25 10.74 21.63
N HIS A 440 4.38 9.53 21.08
CA HIS A 440 3.28 8.89 20.37
C HIS A 440 2.11 8.58 21.30
N GLY A 441 0.97 9.20 21.05
CA GLY A 441 -0.26 9.01 21.82
C GLY A 441 -0.37 9.89 23.07
N THR A 442 0.57 10.80 23.30
CA THR A 442 0.44 11.86 24.31
C THR A 442 -0.40 12.99 23.71
N PRO A 443 -1.50 13.42 24.35
CA PRO A 443 -2.25 14.57 23.91
C PRO A 443 -1.37 15.83 23.91
N PRO A 444 -1.61 16.80 23.01
CA PRO A 444 -0.87 18.08 22.99
C PRO A 444 -0.94 18.84 24.33
N ASP A 445 -2.06 18.66 25.05
CA ASP A 445 -2.38 19.35 26.28
C ASP A 445 -2.07 18.52 27.55
N ALA A 446 -1.39 17.37 27.40
CA ALA A 446 -1.00 16.56 28.57
C ALA A 446 -0.04 17.36 29.45
N ALA A 447 -0.37 17.47 30.73
CA ALA A 447 0.46 18.19 31.71
C ALA A 447 1.88 17.61 31.71
N GLU A 448 2.87 18.44 31.43
CA GLU A 448 4.26 18.13 31.67
C GLU A 448 4.45 17.99 33.20
N GLY A 449 4.91 16.84 33.65
CA GLY A 449 5.30 16.69 35.07
C GLY A 449 4.94 15.37 35.73
N ALA A 450 3.85 14.70 35.40
CA ALA A 450 3.44 13.47 36.09
C ALA A 450 4.38 12.26 35.92
N ASP A 451 5.24 12.28 34.90
CA ASP A 451 6.07 11.14 34.49
C ASP A 451 7.57 11.47 34.36
N GLU A 452 8.02 12.66 34.78
CA GLU A 452 9.42 13.08 34.62
C GLU A 452 10.39 12.13 35.30
N GLU A 453 10.09 11.69 36.53
CA GLU A 453 10.92 10.71 37.28
C GLU A 453 11.11 9.39 36.50
N HIS A 454 10.04 8.89 35.86
CA HIS A 454 10.10 7.67 35.06
C HIS A 454 10.85 7.87 33.74
N ILE A 455 10.75 9.07 33.13
CA ILE A 455 11.44 9.42 31.90
C ILE A 455 12.94 9.59 32.17
N GLU A 456 13.33 10.21 33.27
CA GLU A 456 14.72 10.36 33.69
C GLU A 456 15.36 9.01 34.01
N ALA A 457 14.70 8.17 34.80
CA ALA A 457 15.15 6.81 35.09
C ALA A 457 15.32 5.97 33.79
N LEU A 458 14.39 6.10 32.85
CA LEU A 458 14.49 5.45 31.54
C LEU A 458 15.66 6.01 30.70
N ALA A 459 15.89 7.32 30.76
CA ALA A 459 16.98 7.97 30.01
C ALA A 459 18.36 7.53 30.52
N GLU A 460 18.52 7.32 31.82
CA GLU A 460 19.76 6.84 32.43
C GLU A 460 20.13 5.41 31.97
N LEU A 461 19.14 4.56 31.72
CA LEU A 461 19.35 3.20 31.21
C LEU A 461 19.79 3.14 29.73
N LEU A 462 19.76 4.25 29.02
CA LEU A 462 19.95 4.30 27.59
C LEU A 462 21.29 4.97 27.20
N PRO A 463 22.06 4.41 26.26
CA PRO A 463 23.40 4.90 25.93
C PRO A 463 23.43 6.36 25.42
N ASN A 464 22.34 6.85 24.84
CA ASN A 464 22.19 8.23 24.36
C ASN A 464 20.91 8.90 24.92
N GLY A 465 20.46 8.49 26.13
CA GLY A 465 19.24 8.95 26.72
C GLY A 465 18.04 8.78 25.79
N LEU A 466 17.10 9.70 25.80
CA LEU A 466 15.91 9.68 24.95
C LEU A 466 16.19 9.80 23.44
N ARG A 467 17.41 10.19 23.02
CA ARG A 467 17.84 10.22 21.62
C ARG A 467 18.29 8.85 21.08
N THR A 468 18.33 7.83 21.93
CA THR A 468 18.66 6.45 21.55
C THR A 468 17.75 6.00 20.41
N ARG A 469 18.33 5.51 19.30
CA ARG A 469 17.61 5.08 18.11
C ARG A 469 16.94 3.73 18.32
N VAL A 470 15.69 3.66 17.92
CA VAL A 470 14.86 2.45 17.92
C VAL A 470 14.72 1.97 16.48
N GLY A 471 15.19 0.77 16.19
CA GLY A 471 15.03 0.13 14.88
C GLY A 471 13.61 -0.41 14.67
N GLU A 472 13.41 -1.12 13.55
CA GLU A 472 12.13 -1.77 13.23
C GLU A 472 11.75 -2.78 14.33
N ASN A 473 10.51 -2.74 14.80
CA ASN A 473 9.99 -3.57 15.90
C ASN A 473 10.78 -3.46 17.23
N GLY A 474 11.39 -2.31 17.51
CA GLY A 474 12.15 -2.10 18.73
C GLY A 474 13.59 -2.65 18.68
N HIS A 475 14.09 -3.02 17.49
CA HIS A 475 15.45 -3.54 17.34
C HIS A 475 16.49 -2.52 17.85
N GLY A 476 17.50 -3.02 18.55
CA GLY A 476 18.54 -2.20 19.20
C GLY A 476 18.30 -1.92 20.68
N LEU A 477 17.12 -2.28 21.22
CA LEU A 477 16.81 -2.23 22.65
C LEU A 477 16.58 -3.65 23.19
N SER A 478 16.95 -3.87 24.45
CA SER A 478 16.60 -5.10 25.17
C SER A 478 15.08 -5.24 25.32
N MET A 479 14.57 -6.45 25.58
CA MET A 479 13.14 -6.68 25.82
C MET A 479 12.61 -5.84 26.98
N ALA A 480 13.38 -5.79 28.10
CA ALA A 480 13.06 -5.02 29.29
C ALA A 480 12.88 -3.52 28.97
N VAL A 481 13.85 -2.91 28.27
CA VAL A 481 13.79 -1.50 27.89
C VAL A 481 12.62 -1.23 26.94
N ARG A 482 12.34 -2.12 25.99
CA ARG A 482 11.16 -1.98 25.10
C ARG A 482 9.86 -1.95 25.89
N TYR A 483 9.74 -2.83 26.87
CA TYR A 483 8.55 -2.90 27.72
C TYR A 483 8.40 -1.63 28.56
N GLN A 484 9.49 -1.14 29.18
CA GLN A 484 9.49 0.12 29.94
C GLN A 484 9.08 1.32 29.07
N VAL A 485 9.65 1.45 27.86
CA VAL A 485 9.26 2.52 26.92
C VAL A 485 7.77 2.42 26.58
N ALA A 486 7.25 1.21 26.35
CA ALA A 486 5.84 0.99 26.06
C ALA A 486 4.93 1.35 27.25
N MET A 487 5.37 1.04 28.49
CA MET A 487 4.65 1.35 29.71
C MET A 487 4.62 2.86 29.98
N VAL A 488 5.78 3.53 29.97
CA VAL A 488 5.85 4.98 30.17
C VAL A 488 5.02 5.71 29.08
N ARG A 489 5.09 5.25 27.83
CA ARG A 489 4.23 5.78 26.75
C ARG A 489 2.74 5.64 27.05
N ALA A 490 2.31 4.52 27.64
CA ALA A 490 0.91 4.30 28.00
C ALA A 490 0.47 5.21 29.15
N LEU A 491 1.30 5.37 30.19
CA LEU A 491 1.04 6.22 31.35
C LEU A 491 0.90 7.70 30.97
N ARG A 492 1.73 8.21 30.08
CA ARG A 492 1.73 9.62 29.63
C ARG A 492 0.39 10.11 29.09
N SER A 493 -0.49 9.23 28.67
CA SER A 493 -1.82 9.62 28.20
C SER A 493 -2.84 9.76 29.33
N GLY A 494 -2.48 9.47 30.59
CA GLY A 494 -3.39 9.50 31.74
C GLY A 494 -4.63 8.60 31.56
N PRO A 495 -4.49 7.31 31.16
CA PRO A 495 -5.66 6.49 30.87
C PRO A 495 -6.45 6.20 32.16
N ARG A 496 -7.77 6.04 32.06
CA ARG A 496 -8.61 5.58 33.19
C ARG A 496 -8.43 4.09 33.43
N VAL A 497 -8.14 3.33 32.38
CA VAL A 497 -7.90 1.89 32.45
C VAL A 497 -6.58 1.55 31.79
N LEU A 498 -5.68 0.94 32.52
CA LEU A 498 -4.41 0.44 32.03
C LEU A 498 -4.46 -1.09 31.93
N LEU A 499 -4.17 -1.60 30.75
CA LEU A 499 -4.14 -3.04 30.46
C LEU A 499 -2.69 -3.46 30.19
N MET A 500 -2.23 -4.53 30.82
CA MET A 500 -0.87 -5.03 30.68
C MET A 500 -0.89 -6.54 30.37
N ASP A 501 -0.37 -6.91 29.19
CA ASP A 501 -0.26 -8.29 28.76
C ASP A 501 1.17 -8.79 29.03
N GLU A 502 1.30 -9.94 29.70
CA GLU A 502 2.57 -10.57 30.05
C GLU A 502 3.53 -9.71 30.88
N VAL A 503 3.16 -9.44 32.14
CA VAL A 503 4.06 -8.80 33.11
C VAL A 503 5.00 -9.84 33.74
N ARG A 504 6.32 -9.73 33.44
CA ARG A 504 7.37 -10.59 34.01
C ARG A 504 8.41 -9.75 34.76
N ALA A 505 8.77 -10.13 35.97
CA ALA A 505 9.72 -9.40 36.79
C ALA A 505 11.15 -9.43 36.23
N GLU A 506 11.55 -10.56 35.63
CA GLU A 506 12.89 -10.73 35.04
C GLU A 506 13.13 -9.83 33.81
N GLU A 507 12.08 -9.47 33.07
CA GLU A 507 12.16 -8.58 31.91
C GLU A 507 11.96 -7.10 32.33
N ALA A 508 11.38 -6.82 33.47
CA ALA A 508 11.26 -5.49 34.03
C ALA A 508 12.52 -5.17 34.84
N LEU A 509 13.49 -4.49 34.28
CA LEU A 509 14.41 -3.64 35.00
C LEU A 509 13.58 -2.59 35.76
N GLY A 510 12.96 -2.98 36.84
CA GLY A 510 12.02 -2.17 37.56
C GLY A 510 10.89 -3.00 38.13
N SER A 511 11.22 -4.02 38.94
CA SER A 511 10.29 -4.42 39.99
C SER A 511 9.70 -3.18 40.64
N ASP A 512 10.52 -2.14 40.85
CA ASP A 512 10.16 -0.84 41.39
C ASP A 512 9.15 -0.03 40.55
N LEU A 513 9.27 -0.02 39.22
CA LEU A 513 8.31 0.70 38.37
C LEU A 513 6.93 0.04 38.43
N MET A 514 6.87 -1.28 38.31
CA MET A 514 5.63 -2.03 38.39
C MET A 514 5.00 -1.94 39.78
N GLU A 515 5.82 -2.02 40.85
CA GLU A 515 5.36 -1.87 42.24
C GLU A 515 4.79 -0.49 42.48
N ARG A 516 5.53 0.58 42.13
CA ARG A 516 5.05 1.96 42.22
C ARG A 516 3.77 2.19 41.43
N LEU A 517 3.68 1.61 40.22
CA LEU A 517 2.49 1.69 39.38
C LEU A 517 1.30 1.04 40.06
N LEU A 518 1.45 -0.19 40.57
CA LEU A 518 0.37 -0.88 41.30
C LEU A 518 -0.04 -0.16 42.57
N GLU A 519 0.87 0.55 43.23
CA GLU A 519 0.58 1.29 44.47
C GLU A 519 -0.05 2.66 44.22
N ARG A 520 0.47 3.42 43.27
CA ARG A 520 0.17 4.86 43.13
C ARG A 520 -0.71 5.23 41.97
N TYR A 521 -0.91 4.34 40.98
CA TYR A 521 -1.71 4.69 39.82
C TYR A 521 -3.19 4.85 40.19
N PRO A 522 -3.83 6.01 39.91
CA PRO A 522 -5.20 6.27 40.37
C PRO A 522 -6.27 5.51 39.56
N GLY A 523 -5.96 5.08 38.33
CA GLY A 523 -6.89 4.39 37.46
C GLY A 523 -6.99 2.89 37.72
N THR A 524 -7.94 2.24 37.03
CA THR A 524 -8.13 0.79 37.08
C THR A 524 -7.00 0.10 36.30
N VAL A 525 -6.43 -0.97 36.87
CA VAL A 525 -5.34 -1.74 36.24
C VAL A 525 -5.74 -3.19 36.09
N ILE A 526 -5.66 -3.71 34.84
CA ILE A 526 -5.86 -5.13 34.55
C ILE A 526 -4.56 -5.68 33.98
N TYR A 527 -3.97 -6.68 34.60
CA TYR A 527 -2.68 -7.20 34.18
C TYR A 527 -2.62 -8.73 34.18
N VAL A 528 -1.87 -9.27 33.23
CA VAL A 528 -1.58 -10.70 33.13
C VAL A 528 -0.21 -10.97 33.73
N THR A 529 -0.14 -11.80 34.72
CA THR A 529 1.13 -12.26 35.32
C THR A 529 1.01 -13.68 35.86
N ASP A 530 2.09 -14.43 35.77
CA ASP A 530 2.25 -15.74 36.43
C ASP A 530 3.10 -15.61 37.70
N GLU A 531 3.54 -14.39 38.07
CA GLU A 531 4.40 -14.14 39.21
C GLU A 531 3.59 -13.94 40.49
N PRO A 532 3.83 -14.76 41.55
CA PRO A 532 3.10 -14.68 42.78
C PRO A 532 3.20 -13.29 43.49
N LYS A 533 4.36 -12.65 43.38
CA LYS A 533 4.63 -11.32 43.98
C LYS A 533 3.66 -10.26 43.46
N PHE A 534 3.41 -10.23 42.15
CA PHE A 534 2.49 -9.27 41.56
C PHE A 534 1.03 -9.73 41.69
N ALA A 535 0.78 -11.04 41.60
CA ALA A 535 -0.57 -11.57 41.81
C ALA A 535 -1.13 -11.27 43.21
N ALA A 536 -0.28 -11.30 44.25
CA ALA A 536 -0.65 -10.98 45.63
C ALA A 536 -1.06 -9.51 45.84
N ARG A 537 -0.75 -8.60 44.91
CA ARG A 537 -1.10 -7.17 44.99
C ARG A 537 -2.43 -6.84 44.33
N ALA A 538 -3.12 -7.83 43.77
CA ALA A 538 -4.41 -7.64 43.14
C ALA A 538 -5.55 -7.58 44.18
N ASP A 539 -6.51 -6.69 43.92
CA ASP A 539 -7.75 -6.62 44.69
C ASP A 539 -8.74 -7.71 44.27
N VAL A 540 -8.67 -8.14 42.99
CA VAL A 540 -9.59 -9.10 42.36
C VAL A 540 -8.82 -10.01 41.40
N LEU A 541 -9.14 -11.30 41.43
CA LEU A 541 -8.65 -12.29 40.48
C LEU A 541 -9.72 -12.57 39.41
N TRP A 542 -9.38 -12.31 38.18
CA TRP A 542 -10.14 -12.79 37.02
C TRP A 542 -9.46 -14.05 36.45
N ARG A 543 -10.18 -15.17 36.51
CA ARG A 543 -9.68 -16.45 36.00
C ARG A 543 -10.36 -16.80 34.71
N LEU A 544 -9.55 -17.04 33.68
CA LEU A 544 -10.02 -17.38 32.35
C LEU A 544 -9.63 -18.83 32.02
N ASP A 545 -10.61 -19.73 32.09
CA ASP A 545 -10.47 -21.16 31.79
C ASP A 545 -11.42 -21.55 30.66
N ASP A 546 -10.93 -22.29 29.64
CA ASP A 546 -11.70 -22.74 28.46
C ASP A 546 -12.59 -21.63 27.86
N GLY A 547 -12.05 -20.40 27.78
CA GLY A 547 -12.75 -19.24 27.23
C GLY A 547 -13.83 -18.64 28.13
N ARG A 548 -14.03 -19.12 29.34
CA ARG A 548 -15.00 -18.57 30.32
C ARG A 548 -14.27 -17.81 31.42
N LEU A 549 -14.78 -16.60 31.68
CA LEU A 549 -14.25 -15.73 32.72
C LEU A 549 -15.02 -15.94 34.02
N THR A 550 -14.29 -16.22 35.10
CA THR A 550 -14.79 -16.25 36.47
C THR A 550 -14.10 -15.19 37.32
N VAL A 551 -14.85 -14.55 38.20
CA VAL A 551 -14.34 -13.50 39.12
C VAL A 551 -14.24 -14.08 40.50
N HIS A 552 -13.05 -13.95 41.10
CA HIS A 552 -12.77 -14.39 42.47
C HIS A 552 -12.30 -13.19 43.27
N GLU A 553 -12.89 -12.95 44.45
CA GLU A 553 -12.31 -12.00 45.39
C GLU A 553 -11.01 -12.60 45.94
N PRO A 554 -9.92 -11.82 46.09
CA PRO A 554 -8.68 -12.35 46.59
C PRO A 554 -8.89 -12.88 48.03
N VAL A 555 -8.55 -14.13 48.21
CA VAL A 555 -8.31 -14.64 49.56
C VAL A 555 -7.10 -13.87 50.07
N ARG A 556 -7.26 -13.07 51.12
CA ARG A 556 -6.13 -12.47 51.82
C ARG A 556 -5.25 -13.61 52.29
N HIS A 557 -4.17 -13.87 51.59
CA HIS A 557 -3.13 -14.75 52.08
C HIS A 557 -2.52 -14.04 53.30
N GLU A 558 -2.75 -14.56 54.52
CA GLU A 558 -1.88 -14.29 55.63
C GLU A 558 -0.45 -14.55 55.16
N PRO A 559 0.51 -13.67 55.51
CA PRO A 559 1.90 -13.86 55.13
C PRO A 559 2.30 -15.27 55.59
N ALA A 560 2.79 -16.07 54.65
CA ALA A 560 3.29 -17.41 54.91
C ALA A 560 4.29 -17.29 56.08
N GLU A 561 4.02 -17.96 57.20
CA GLU A 561 5.00 -18.08 58.29
C GLU A 561 6.34 -18.45 57.69
N GLU A 562 7.35 -17.65 57.94
CA GLU A 562 8.73 -17.98 57.60
C GLU A 562 9.03 -19.40 58.05
N PRO A 563 9.56 -20.27 57.18
CA PRO A 563 9.92 -21.61 57.60
C PRO A 563 10.94 -21.50 58.74
N ARG A 564 10.55 -21.95 59.94
CA ARG A 564 11.46 -22.02 61.10
C ARG A 564 12.74 -22.72 60.65
N PRO A 565 13.92 -22.20 61.01
CA PRO A 565 15.17 -22.85 60.66
C PRO A 565 15.20 -24.25 61.29
N CYS A 566 15.32 -25.27 60.45
CA CYS A 566 15.63 -26.62 60.92
C CYS A 566 16.97 -26.58 61.62
N VAL A 567 16.92 -26.65 62.94
CA VAL A 567 18.11 -26.97 63.80
C VAL A 567 18.50 -28.42 63.47
N SER A 568 19.55 -28.59 62.70
CA SER A 568 20.16 -29.89 62.42
C SER A 568 21.10 -30.23 63.61
N ASP A 569 20.57 -30.92 64.62
CA ASP A 569 21.38 -31.78 65.47
C ASP A 569 21.75 -33.05 64.71
N VAL A 570 22.94 -33.11 64.14
CA VAL A 570 23.63 -34.37 63.79
C VAL A 570 25.10 -34.25 64.15
N GLN A 571 25.39 -34.46 65.44
CA GLN A 571 26.65 -35.07 65.84
C GLN A 571 26.44 -36.59 65.98
N GLY A 572 27.12 -37.37 65.16
CA GLY A 572 27.04 -38.84 65.23
C GLY A 572 27.93 -39.55 64.21
N LYS A 573 29.21 -39.69 64.63
CA LYS A 573 30.16 -40.81 64.28
C LYS A 573 30.44 -41.21 62.86
N LEU A 574 31.60 -40.81 62.44
CA LEU A 574 32.46 -41.56 61.47
C LEU A 574 32.79 -42.94 62.09
N ASP A 575 32.51 -44.01 61.31
CA ASP A 575 33.29 -45.23 61.35
C ASP A 575 33.21 -45.84 59.92
N ALA A 576 34.35 -45.88 59.26
CA ALA A 576 34.58 -46.57 57.99
C ALA A 576 35.12 -48.00 58.24
N PRO A 577 34.80 -48.98 57.44
CA PRO A 577 35.69 -50.11 57.21
C PRO A 577 36.17 -50.20 55.75
N PRO A 578 37.30 -50.95 55.52
CA PRO A 578 38.09 -50.85 54.32
C PRO A 578 37.62 -51.81 53.21
N VAL A 579 38.05 -51.47 52.04
CA VAL A 579 37.90 -52.22 50.77
C VAL A 579 38.83 -53.46 50.76
N PRO A 580 38.46 -54.55 50.11
CA PRO A 580 39.38 -55.07 49.10
C PRO A 580 38.93 -54.81 47.66
#